data_6f7c2ed5644e02ac1a382d5fad9dc811
#
_entry.id   6f7c2ed5644e02ac1a382d5fad9dc811
#
_cell.length_a   1.000
_cell.length_b   1.000
_cell.length_c   1.000
_cell.angle_alpha   90.00
_cell.angle_beta   90.00
_cell.angle_gamma   90.00
#
_symmetry.space_group_name_H-M   'P 1'
#
loop_
_entity.id
_entity.type
_entity.pdbx_description
1 polymer ?
#
loop_
_entity_poly.entity_id
_entity_poly.type
_entity_poly.pdbx_seq_one_letter_code
_entity_poly.pdbx_strand_id
1 'polypeptide(L)'
;MAGAVYVVRRSQGDTRSVEGPVRRASVGPPRTRRTRAKTIPDISMRRRIAACCVILLSASADGFLSSDIGRHPHLDAYAISVTSSQLHLAKTKAKKKKKKLGKTGGGGLKGFGGSKSSSVKSSDGVIDRSKSALKFYEYLSKNGAEANLKRVGLGYFPLKIDDDTTIQLRGVIALKDISKGDSIIEIPYEMALDLGRESADPTLPATAFLQKYCAWRSGADVPPGDKGLGDYFDMLPPFLSNDCLGSTDFFRDSALDMLQSPMVKEETLERKKLVKLRYERDIESMSQMSSNLYQWDGEAATEEHLQWASWIITSRVLTVQGPPESSFSNRLLIPLIDMCNHSRESPHILTGRAMPGGLLKVVAGVDVKAGDAIDICYGGGVEGNDRFVQDYGFLDSSPEAYKIVAKKLLGKGRSIAKMTAAEQELELLSLEGTTLEEDESLLANCSEIDERAALDYRIGIKNAIRRLRG
;
A
#
# COMPACT_ATOMS: atom_id res chain seq x y z
N MET A 1 -7.63 -5.03 19.37
CA MET A 1 -7.71 -3.61 18.97
C MET A 1 -7.48 -3.57 17.49
N ALA A 2 -8.47 -3.06 16.77
CA ALA A 2 -8.49 -3.05 15.31
C ALA A 2 -7.75 -1.83 14.76
N GLY A 3 -7.13 -1.95 13.59
CA GLY A 3 -6.53 -0.82 12.88
C GLY A 3 -7.62 0.18 12.47
N ALA A 4 -7.36 1.46 12.65
CA ALA A 4 -8.32 2.49 12.32
C ALA A 4 -8.41 2.64 10.80
N VAL A 5 -9.50 2.17 10.21
CA VAL A 5 -9.90 2.51 8.84
C VAL A 5 -10.88 3.67 8.95
N TYR A 6 -10.54 4.82 8.40
CA TYR A 6 -11.35 6.03 8.53
C TYR A 6 -12.41 6.11 7.44
N VAL A 7 -13.68 6.16 7.83
CA VAL A 7 -14.81 6.37 6.91
C VAL A 7 -15.61 7.60 7.36
N VAL A 8 -15.64 8.65 6.54
CA VAL A 8 -16.45 9.85 6.77
C VAL A 8 -17.76 9.76 5.98
N ARG A 9 -18.90 9.88 6.66
CA ARG A 9 -20.18 10.13 6.00
C ARG A 9 -20.26 11.59 5.56
N ARG A 10 -20.36 11.84 4.25
CA ARG A 10 -20.84 13.13 3.75
C ARG A 10 -22.34 13.23 4.03
N SER A 11 -22.76 14.21 4.84
CA SER A 11 -24.13 14.65 4.91
C SER A 11 -24.50 15.32 3.58
N GLN A 12 -25.49 14.81 2.87
CA GLN A 12 -26.11 15.51 1.75
C GLN A 12 -26.79 16.77 2.28
N GLY A 13 -26.18 17.93 2.03
CA GLY A 13 -26.78 19.23 2.29
C GLY A 13 -27.65 19.64 1.10
N ASP A 14 -28.92 19.88 1.37
CA ASP A 14 -29.89 20.47 0.44
C ASP A 14 -29.40 21.82 -0.10
N THR A 15 -29.18 21.89 -1.42
CA THR A 15 -28.97 23.16 -2.12
C THR A 15 -30.32 23.78 -2.51
N ARG A 16 -30.78 24.76 -1.74
CA ARG A 16 -31.76 25.73 -2.22
C ARG A 16 -31.03 26.91 -2.86
N SER A 17 -31.26 27.09 -4.14
CA SER A 17 -30.89 28.24 -4.92
C SER A 17 -31.59 29.51 -4.47
N VAL A 18 -30.81 30.59 -4.26
CA VAL A 18 -31.35 31.95 -4.17
C VAL A 18 -30.54 32.81 -5.15
N GLU A 19 -31.19 33.22 -6.22
CA GLU A 19 -30.66 34.20 -7.18
C GLU A 19 -30.82 35.62 -6.59
N GLY A 20 -29.77 36.45 -6.76
CA GLY A 20 -29.80 37.90 -6.50
C GLY A 20 -28.71 38.62 -7.30
N PRO A 21 -28.95 39.82 -7.81
CA PRO A 21 -28.26 40.35 -8.97
C PRO A 21 -26.93 41.06 -8.67
N VAL A 22 -26.00 40.86 -9.64
CA VAL A 22 -24.64 41.40 -9.71
C VAL A 22 -24.62 42.90 -9.99
N ARG A 23 -23.91 43.69 -9.19
CA ARG A 23 -23.42 45.03 -9.55
C ARG A 23 -21.92 44.97 -9.84
N ARG A 24 -21.57 45.39 -11.04
CA ARG A 24 -20.18 45.63 -11.48
C ARG A 24 -19.61 46.88 -10.83
N ALA A 25 -18.40 46.79 -10.29
CA ALA A 25 -17.52 47.93 -10.02
C ALA A 25 -16.13 47.64 -10.57
N SER A 26 -15.67 48.54 -11.45
CA SER A 26 -14.35 48.54 -12.06
C SER A 26 -13.34 49.24 -11.14
N VAL A 27 -12.19 48.60 -10.88
CA VAL A 27 -11.06 49.26 -10.22
C VAL A 27 -9.77 48.88 -10.97
N GLY A 28 -9.01 49.92 -11.37
CA GLY A 28 -7.79 49.83 -12.13
C GLY A 28 -6.56 49.40 -11.31
N PRO A 29 -5.40 49.18 -11.94
CA PRO A 29 -4.26 48.48 -11.35
C PRO A 29 -3.35 49.42 -10.53
N PRO A 30 -2.73 48.97 -9.42
CA PRO A 30 -1.72 49.68 -8.73
C PRO A 30 -0.30 49.37 -9.21
N ARG A 31 0.51 50.41 -9.16
CA ARG A 31 1.91 50.53 -9.60
C ARG A 31 2.86 49.69 -8.75
N THR A 32 3.81 49.04 -9.43
CA THR A 32 4.96 48.32 -8.87
C THR A 32 5.98 49.23 -8.19
N ARG A 33 6.38 48.85 -6.97
CA ARG A 33 7.60 49.37 -6.32
C ARG A 33 8.64 48.22 -6.26
N ARG A 34 9.76 48.43 -6.98
CA ARG A 34 10.94 47.56 -6.92
C ARG A 34 11.68 47.79 -5.61
N THR A 35 11.91 46.76 -4.82
CA THR A 35 12.96 46.72 -3.79
C THR A 35 13.96 45.62 -4.14
N ARG A 36 15.25 46.07 -4.20
CA ARG A 36 16.42 45.20 -4.42
C ARG A 36 16.69 44.37 -3.16
N ALA A 37 16.69 43.05 -3.25
CA ALA A 37 17.27 42.17 -2.23
C ALA A 37 18.56 41.53 -2.78
N LYS A 38 19.60 41.54 -1.94
CA LYS A 38 20.92 41.00 -2.21
C LYS A 38 20.92 39.49 -2.16
N THR A 39 21.41 38.87 -3.23
CA THR A 39 21.60 37.44 -3.40
C THR A 39 22.91 37.00 -2.76
N ILE A 40 22.88 35.99 -1.92
CA ILE A 40 24.03 35.16 -1.50
C ILE A 40 23.91 33.85 -2.24
N PRO A 41 24.92 33.37 -2.98
CA PRO A 41 24.81 32.12 -3.73
C PRO A 41 25.24 30.93 -2.86
N ASP A 42 24.34 29.95 -2.71
CA ASP A 42 24.67 28.65 -2.17
C ASP A 42 25.16 27.73 -3.31
N ILE A 43 26.44 27.36 -3.25
CA ILE A 43 27.16 26.59 -4.29
C ILE A 43 26.94 25.08 -4.14
N SER A 44 26.36 24.61 -3.02
CA SER A 44 26.25 23.18 -2.73
C SER A 44 25.10 22.48 -3.46
N MET A 45 24.02 23.22 -3.78
CA MET A 45 22.82 22.64 -4.39
C MET A 45 22.92 22.38 -5.90
N ARG A 46 23.78 23.13 -6.60
CA ARG A 46 23.92 22.97 -8.07
C ARG A 46 24.62 21.70 -8.54
N ARG A 47 25.41 21.05 -7.68
CA ARG A 47 26.12 19.81 -8.08
C ARG A 47 25.24 18.55 -7.99
N ARG A 48 24.15 18.56 -7.22
CA ARG A 48 23.25 17.42 -7.09
C ARG A 48 22.17 17.37 -8.20
N ILE A 49 21.75 18.53 -8.71
CA ILE A 49 20.74 18.63 -9.79
C ILE A 49 21.34 18.23 -11.15
N ALA A 50 22.64 18.47 -11.40
CA ALA A 50 23.29 18.13 -12.66
C ALA A 50 23.48 16.60 -12.85
N ALA A 51 23.54 15.82 -11.76
CA ALA A 51 23.67 14.37 -11.85
C ALA A 51 22.36 13.66 -12.22
N CYS A 52 21.19 14.17 -11.82
CA CYS A 52 19.89 13.61 -12.19
C CYS A 52 19.48 13.87 -13.64
N CYS A 53 19.85 15.02 -14.21
CA CYS A 53 19.47 15.37 -15.60
C CYS A 53 20.24 14.59 -16.68
N VAL A 54 21.43 14.07 -16.38
CA VAL A 54 22.25 13.35 -17.38
C VAL A 54 21.79 11.91 -17.57
N ILE A 55 21.13 11.30 -16.58
CA ILE A 55 20.65 9.91 -16.67
C ILE A 55 19.32 9.79 -17.44
N LEU A 56 18.55 10.89 -17.58
CA LEU A 56 17.24 10.88 -18.24
C LEU A 56 17.28 11.14 -19.75
N LEU A 57 18.41 11.54 -20.33
CA LEU A 57 18.54 11.87 -21.76
C LEU A 57 19.17 10.78 -22.64
N SER A 58 19.58 9.64 -22.08
CA SER A 58 20.26 8.58 -22.85
C SER A 58 19.45 7.29 -23.06
N ALA A 59 18.16 7.26 -22.76
CA ALA A 59 17.33 6.05 -22.85
C ALA A 59 16.45 5.97 -24.11
N SER A 60 16.74 6.74 -25.19
CA SER A 60 16.02 6.63 -26.45
C SER A 60 16.97 6.60 -27.63
N ALA A 61 17.73 5.55 -27.79
CA ALA A 61 18.23 4.96 -29.04
C ALA A 61 19.16 3.80 -28.74
N ASP A 62 18.90 2.72 -29.41
CA ASP A 62 19.76 1.58 -29.66
C ASP A 62 19.97 0.54 -28.55
N GLY A 63 19.64 -0.67 -28.97
CA GLY A 63 19.87 -1.90 -28.27
C GLY A 63 21.36 -2.26 -28.16
N PHE A 64 21.60 -3.25 -27.25
CA PHE A 64 22.85 -3.94 -27.02
C PHE A 64 24.01 -3.16 -26.38
N LEU A 65 24.29 -3.48 -25.17
CA LEU A 65 25.51 -4.00 -24.56
C LEU A 65 25.52 -3.81 -23.03
N SER A 66 25.83 -4.90 -22.37
CA SER A 66 26.16 -5.03 -20.95
C SER A 66 27.28 -4.09 -20.54
N SER A 67 27.11 -3.33 -19.46
CA SER A 67 28.22 -2.97 -18.57
C SER A 67 27.71 -2.32 -17.27
N ASP A 68 28.34 -2.69 -16.17
CA ASP A 68 28.17 -2.24 -14.80
C ASP A 68 27.94 -0.73 -14.66
N ILE A 69 26.79 -0.34 -14.13
CA ILE A 69 26.54 1.03 -13.68
C ILE A 69 26.39 1.02 -12.16
N GLY A 70 27.26 1.79 -11.52
CA GLY A 70 27.39 1.93 -10.09
C GLY A 70 26.06 2.22 -9.37
N ARG A 71 25.78 1.45 -8.35
CA ARG A 71 24.59 1.49 -7.51
C ARG A 71 24.55 2.74 -6.66
N HIS A 72 23.49 3.50 -6.76
CA HIS A 72 23.17 4.59 -5.82
C HIS A 72 22.41 4.02 -4.61
N PRO A 73 22.88 4.20 -3.37
CA PRO A 73 22.38 3.49 -2.19
C PRO A 73 20.93 3.87 -1.77
N HIS A 74 20.39 4.99 -2.22
CA HIS A 74 19.04 5.45 -1.83
C HIS A 74 17.88 4.90 -2.67
N LEU A 75 18.13 4.43 -3.90
CA LEU A 75 17.09 3.88 -4.76
C LEU A 75 16.94 2.36 -4.62
N ASP A 76 18.00 1.67 -4.17
CA ASP A 76 17.97 0.22 -3.95
C ASP A 76 17.16 -0.20 -2.71
N ALA A 77 16.87 0.72 -1.78
CA ALA A 77 16.12 0.42 -0.56
C ALA A 77 14.64 0.05 -0.83
N TYR A 78 14.04 0.57 -1.89
CA TYR A 78 12.64 0.27 -2.26
C TYR A 78 12.45 -1.13 -2.85
N ALA A 79 13.46 -1.65 -3.56
CA ALA A 79 13.35 -2.92 -4.26
C ALA A 79 13.59 -4.15 -3.37
N ILE A 80 14.27 -3.97 -2.23
CA ILE A 80 14.81 -5.11 -1.45
C ILE A 80 13.84 -5.61 -0.36
N SER A 81 12.86 -4.77 0.05
CA SER A 81 11.99 -5.09 1.19
C SER A 81 11.00 -6.25 0.94
N VAL A 82 10.60 -6.46 -0.31
CA VAL A 82 9.56 -7.47 -0.64
C VAL A 82 10.14 -8.83 -1.06
N THR A 83 11.37 -8.88 -1.57
CA THR A 83 11.91 -10.10 -2.20
C THR A 83 12.65 -11.05 -1.25
N SER A 84 13.27 -10.57 -0.17
CA SER A 84 14.14 -11.44 0.63
C SER A 84 13.43 -12.31 1.68
N SER A 85 12.22 -11.93 2.09
CA SER A 85 11.52 -12.62 3.20
C SER A 85 10.74 -13.87 2.79
N GLN A 86 10.35 -14.01 1.53
CA GLN A 86 9.50 -15.12 1.09
C GLN A 86 10.25 -16.40 0.68
N LEU A 87 11.56 -16.37 0.50
CA LEU A 87 12.30 -17.47 -0.14
C LEU A 87 13.22 -18.28 0.76
N HIS A 88 13.50 -17.90 1.99
CA HIS A 88 14.46 -18.62 2.84
C HIS A 88 13.88 -19.72 3.72
N LEU A 89 12.56 -19.96 3.74
CA LEU A 89 11.94 -21.00 4.57
C LEU A 89 11.85 -22.40 3.93
N ALA A 90 12.25 -22.58 2.69
CA ALA A 90 12.06 -23.86 1.97
C ALA A 90 13.25 -24.85 2.00
N LYS A 91 14.39 -24.54 2.65
CA LYS A 91 15.56 -25.43 2.69
C LYS A 91 16.17 -25.59 4.07
N THR A 92 15.45 -26.13 5.02
CA THR A 92 16.08 -26.82 6.17
C THR A 92 15.69 -28.29 6.19
N LYS A 93 16.61 -29.11 5.70
CA LYS A 93 16.51 -30.58 5.78
C LYS A 93 16.43 -31.03 7.24
N ALA A 94 15.35 -31.68 7.59
CA ALA A 94 15.17 -32.39 8.85
C ALA A 94 16.25 -33.44 9.06
N LYS A 95 17.19 -33.25 9.99
CA LYS A 95 17.97 -34.31 10.62
C LYS A 95 17.23 -34.82 11.85
N LYS A 96 16.54 -35.98 11.70
CA LYS A 96 16.00 -36.74 12.80
C LYS A 96 17.15 -37.14 13.76
N LYS A 97 17.12 -36.66 15.01
CA LYS A 97 17.81 -37.31 16.12
C LYS A 97 16.76 -37.74 17.16
N LYS A 98 16.53 -39.04 17.22
CA LYS A 98 15.86 -39.69 18.35
C LYS A 98 16.66 -39.46 19.64
N LYS A 99 16.03 -38.95 20.69
CA LYS A 99 16.53 -39.08 22.06
C LYS A 99 15.40 -39.48 23.00
N LYS A 100 15.73 -40.46 23.80
CA LYS A 100 14.90 -41.23 24.74
C LYS A 100 14.35 -40.39 25.91
N LEU A 101 13.20 -40.86 26.34
CA LEU A 101 12.47 -40.54 27.57
C LEU A 101 13.34 -40.51 28.82
N GLY A 102 13.11 -39.52 29.68
CA GLY A 102 13.43 -39.53 31.11
C GLY A 102 12.36 -38.74 31.86
N LYS A 103 11.62 -39.47 32.71
CA LYS A 103 10.65 -38.93 33.68
C LYS A 103 11.36 -38.42 34.94
N THR A 104 10.97 -37.24 35.44
CA THR A 104 10.92 -36.78 36.85
C THR A 104 10.38 -35.33 36.78
N GLY A 105 9.29 -34.90 37.37
CA GLY A 105 9.04 -34.79 38.75
C GLY A 105 9.00 -33.31 39.15
N GLY A 106 7.81 -32.71 39.31
CA GLY A 106 7.40 -31.73 40.31
C GLY A 106 8.02 -30.35 40.35
N GLY A 107 7.18 -29.31 40.32
CA GLY A 107 7.55 -27.97 40.78
C GLY A 107 6.80 -26.85 40.09
N GLY A 108 5.65 -26.46 40.63
CA GLY A 108 4.89 -25.33 40.12
C GLY A 108 5.55 -23.99 40.41
N LEU A 109 5.59 -23.12 39.46
CA LEU A 109 5.76 -21.67 39.65
C LEU A 109 4.65 -20.97 38.91
N LYS A 110 3.73 -20.40 39.65
CA LYS A 110 2.77 -19.39 39.17
C LYS A 110 3.55 -18.13 38.83
N GLY A 111 3.46 -17.68 37.60
CA GLY A 111 4.07 -16.43 37.20
C GLY A 111 3.40 -15.81 35.96
N PHE A 112 2.71 -14.73 36.22
CA PHE A 112 2.33 -13.64 35.31
C PHE A 112 1.48 -13.96 34.07
N GLY A 113 0.27 -13.43 34.14
CA GLY A 113 -0.72 -13.42 33.08
C GLY A 113 -0.20 -12.85 31.76
N GLY A 114 -0.02 -13.73 30.79
CA GLY A 114 0.00 -13.35 29.42
C GLY A 114 -1.42 -12.91 29.04
N SER A 115 -1.59 -11.65 28.67
CA SER A 115 -2.79 -11.20 28.00
C SER A 115 -2.93 -12.05 26.74
N LYS A 116 -3.94 -12.90 26.71
CA LYS A 116 -4.36 -13.59 25.50
C LYS A 116 -4.68 -12.49 24.50
N SER A 117 -3.88 -12.34 23.44
CA SER A 117 -4.27 -11.63 22.25
C SER A 117 -5.57 -12.29 21.81
N SER A 118 -6.67 -11.56 21.92
CA SER A 118 -7.96 -11.99 21.40
C SER A 118 -7.82 -11.95 19.89
N SER A 119 -7.47 -13.09 19.26
CA SER A 119 -7.81 -13.29 17.87
C SER A 119 -9.30 -13.01 17.77
N VAL A 120 -9.68 -11.98 17.04
CA VAL A 120 -11.08 -11.69 16.74
C VAL A 120 -11.60 -12.92 16.03
N LYS A 121 -12.41 -13.72 16.72
CA LYS A 121 -13.18 -14.80 16.09
C LYS A 121 -14.23 -14.08 15.24
N SER A 122 -13.93 -13.85 13.97
CA SER A 122 -14.86 -13.24 13.02
C SER A 122 -15.85 -14.28 12.50
N SER A 123 -16.67 -14.83 13.39
CA SER A 123 -17.77 -15.72 13.02
C SER A 123 -18.93 -14.99 12.32
N ASP A 124 -18.85 -13.67 12.13
CA ASP A 124 -19.93 -12.83 11.64
C ASP A 124 -19.69 -12.25 10.25
N GLY A 125 -18.81 -12.86 9.47
CA GLY A 125 -18.56 -12.46 8.08
C GLY A 125 -19.80 -12.72 7.19
N VAL A 126 -20.23 -11.71 6.44
CA VAL A 126 -21.35 -11.78 5.50
C VAL A 126 -20.82 -11.88 4.08
N ILE A 127 -21.21 -12.93 3.34
CA ILE A 127 -20.78 -13.13 1.96
C ILE A 127 -21.26 -11.98 1.07
N ASP A 128 -20.36 -11.39 0.29
CA ASP A 128 -20.69 -10.35 -0.69
C ASP A 128 -21.39 -11.00 -1.91
N ARG A 129 -22.65 -10.61 -2.08
CA ARG A 129 -23.51 -11.00 -3.22
C ARG A 129 -23.91 -9.79 -4.05
N SER A 130 -23.19 -8.71 -3.97
CA SER A 130 -23.42 -7.54 -4.82
C SER A 130 -23.29 -7.91 -6.30
N LYS A 131 -23.90 -7.08 -7.15
CA LYS A 131 -23.81 -7.29 -8.61
C LYS A 131 -22.38 -7.34 -9.11
N SER A 132 -21.49 -6.51 -8.56
CA SER A 132 -20.08 -6.50 -8.92
C SER A 132 -19.38 -7.77 -8.46
N ALA A 133 -19.63 -8.24 -7.22
CA ALA A 133 -19.05 -9.48 -6.73
C ALA A 133 -19.49 -10.70 -7.56
N LEU A 134 -20.78 -10.76 -7.95
CA LEU A 134 -21.29 -11.86 -8.80
C LEU A 134 -20.63 -11.88 -10.18
N LYS A 135 -20.45 -10.71 -10.82
CA LYS A 135 -19.71 -10.62 -12.09
C LYS A 135 -18.25 -11.02 -11.93
N PHE A 136 -17.61 -10.61 -10.83
CA PHE A 136 -16.25 -11.02 -10.52
C PHE A 136 -16.13 -12.54 -10.32
N TYR A 137 -17.10 -13.19 -9.66
CA TYR A 137 -17.12 -14.65 -9.54
C TYR A 137 -17.30 -15.34 -10.90
N GLU A 138 -18.11 -14.77 -11.78
CA GLU A 138 -18.24 -15.25 -13.16
C GLU A 138 -16.93 -15.11 -13.93
N TYR A 139 -16.23 -13.98 -13.79
CA TYR A 139 -14.89 -13.77 -14.34
C TYR A 139 -13.89 -14.82 -13.85
N LEU A 140 -13.85 -15.11 -12.55
CA LEU A 140 -12.98 -16.16 -11.98
C LEU A 140 -13.31 -17.53 -12.60
N SER A 141 -14.59 -17.86 -12.73
CA SER A 141 -15.04 -19.14 -13.30
C SER A 141 -14.63 -19.30 -14.76
N LYS A 142 -14.83 -18.27 -15.56
CA LYS A 142 -14.53 -18.28 -17.01
C LYS A 142 -13.04 -18.39 -17.31
N ASN A 143 -12.18 -17.95 -16.38
CA ASN A 143 -10.74 -17.88 -16.59
C ASN A 143 -9.95 -18.96 -15.81
N GLY A 144 -10.60 -20.04 -15.40
CA GLY A 144 -9.94 -21.23 -14.83
C GLY A 144 -9.72 -21.18 -13.31
N ALA A 145 -10.29 -20.19 -12.61
CA ALA A 145 -10.20 -20.07 -11.16
C ALA A 145 -11.47 -20.50 -10.40
N GLU A 146 -12.42 -21.19 -11.06
CA GLU A 146 -13.70 -21.65 -10.48
C GLU A 146 -13.52 -22.45 -9.19
N ALA A 147 -12.49 -23.26 -9.09
CA ALA A 147 -12.24 -24.10 -7.92
C ALA A 147 -12.11 -23.30 -6.62
N ASN A 148 -11.72 -22.01 -6.70
CA ASN A 148 -11.65 -21.12 -5.53
C ASN A 148 -13.02 -20.86 -4.95
N LEU A 149 -14.06 -20.71 -5.77
CA LEU A 149 -15.41 -20.36 -5.34
C LEU A 149 -16.09 -21.46 -4.50
N LYS A 150 -15.51 -22.67 -4.47
CA LYS A 150 -15.90 -23.74 -3.55
C LYS A 150 -15.22 -23.65 -2.18
N ARG A 151 -14.18 -22.83 -2.06
CA ARG A 151 -13.35 -22.67 -0.86
C ARG A 151 -13.50 -21.30 -0.22
N VAL A 152 -13.52 -20.26 -1.04
CA VAL A 152 -13.52 -18.86 -0.60
C VAL A 152 -14.44 -18.01 -1.45
N GLY A 153 -14.84 -16.87 -0.90
CA GLY A 153 -15.58 -15.81 -1.58
C GLY A 153 -15.14 -14.45 -1.04
N LEU A 154 -15.78 -13.40 -1.51
CA LEU A 154 -15.66 -12.08 -0.88
C LEU A 154 -16.70 -11.97 0.23
N GLY A 155 -16.36 -11.27 1.28
CA GLY A 155 -17.25 -11.04 2.41
C GLY A 155 -16.99 -9.71 3.08
N TYR A 156 -17.92 -9.31 3.92
CA TYR A 156 -17.82 -8.14 4.78
C TYR A 156 -17.68 -8.59 6.22
N PHE A 157 -16.75 -8.00 6.92
CA PHE A 157 -16.46 -8.26 8.33
C PHE A 157 -16.72 -7.01 9.15
N PRO A 158 -17.46 -7.09 10.26
CA PRO A 158 -17.64 -5.95 11.13
C PRO A 158 -16.33 -5.59 11.81
N LEU A 159 -15.85 -4.38 11.58
CA LEU A 159 -14.69 -3.81 12.22
C LEU A 159 -15.12 -2.68 13.13
N LYS A 160 -14.95 -2.88 14.44
CA LYS A 160 -15.25 -1.87 15.45
C LYS A 160 -14.11 -0.84 15.48
N ILE A 161 -14.42 0.40 15.14
CA ILE A 161 -13.47 1.52 15.14
C ILE A 161 -13.39 2.12 16.55
N ASP A 162 -14.55 2.38 17.13
CA ASP A 162 -14.72 2.88 18.50
C ASP A 162 -15.97 2.25 19.15
N ASP A 163 -16.40 2.74 20.31
CA ASP A 163 -17.52 2.14 21.03
C ASP A 163 -18.86 2.26 20.28
N ASP A 164 -19.02 3.30 19.48
CA ASP A 164 -20.26 3.60 18.77
C ASP A 164 -20.19 3.33 17.26
N THR A 165 -18.98 3.15 16.71
CA THR A 165 -18.75 3.06 15.26
C THR A 165 -18.28 1.68 14.86
N THR A 166 -19.06 0.99 14.03
CA THR A 166 -18.66 -0.26 13.37
C THR A 166 -18.77 -0.08 11.87
N ILE A 167 -17.69 -0.35 11.15
CA ILE A 167 -17.68 -0.36 9.70
C ILE A 167 -17.67 -1.79 9.16
N GLN A 168 -18.04 -1.94 7.89
CA GLN A 168 -17.94 -3.22 7.18
C GLN A 168 -16.68 -3.22 6.32
N LEU A 169 -15.69 -4.01 6.72
CA LEU A 169 -14.46 -4.19 5.97
C LEU A 169 -14.63 -5.33 4.98
N ARG A 170 -14.46 -5.06 3.68
CA ARG A 170 -14.49 -6.11 2.66
C ARG A 170 -13.16 -6.87 2.65
N GLY A 171 -13.24 -8.19 2.53
CA GLY A 171 -12.09 -9.08 2.46
C GLY A 171 -12.46 -10.43 1.86
N VAL A 172 -11.59 -11.41 1.99
CA VAL A 172 -11.81 -12.79 1.55
C VAL A 172 -12.32 -13.61 2.74
N ILE A 173 -13.38 -14.42 2.51
CA ILE A 173 -14.03 -15.26 3.52
C ILE A 173 -13.90 -16.74 3.12
N ALA A 174 -13.62 -17.62 4.07
CA ALA A 174 -13.68 -19.05 3.89
C ALA A 174 -15.15 -19.52 3.79
N LEU A 175 -15.51 -20.24 2.74
CA LEU A 175 -16.86 -20.82 2.54
C LEU A 175 -17.01 -22.22 3.12
N LYS A 176 -15.89 -22.87 3.45
CA LYS A 176 -15.83 -24.21 4.07
C LYS A 176 -14.58 -24.31 4.93
N ASP A 177 -14.52 -25.36 5.73
CA ASP A 177 -13.30 -25.71 6.45
C ASP A 177 -12.17 -26.06 5.47
N ILE A 178 -10.96 -25.53 5.73
CA ILE A 178 -9.76 -25.74 4.92
C ILE A 178 -8.65 -26.22 5.86
N SER A 179 -8.04 -27.35 5.54
CA SER A 179 -7.01 -27.93 6.39
C SER A 179 -5.66 -27.23 6.20
N LYS A 180 -4.85 -27.20 7.24
CA LYS A 180 -3.46 -26.75 7.17
C LYS A 180 -2.71 -27.47 6.05
N GLY A 181 -2.03 -26.69 5.21
CA GLY A 181 -1.27 -27.18 4.06
C GLY A 181 -2.06 -27.23 2.74
N ASP A 182 -3.41 -27.11 2.81
CA ASP A 182 -4.23 -27.03 1.61
C ASP A 182 -4.15 -25.64 0.97
N SER A 183 -4.40 -25.58 -0.34
CA SER A 183 -4.53 -24.32 -1.05
C SER A 183 -5.86 -23.64 -0.70
N ILE A 184 -5.79 -22.42 -0.19
CA ILE A 184 -6.94 -21.55 0.04
C ILE A 184 -7.37 -20.92 -1.28
N ILE A 185 -6.43 -20.26 -1.97
CA ILE A 185 -6.62 -19.59 -3.25
C ILE A 185 -5.59 -20.12 -4.24
N GLU A 186 -6.01 -20.30 -5.49
CA GLU A 186 -5.15 -20.69 -6.63
C GLU A 186 -5.57 -19.88 -7.85
N ILE A 187 -4.69 -19.00 -8.33
CA ILE A 187 -4.94 -18.16 -9.50
C ILE A 187 -3.93 -18.52 -10.60
N PRO A 188 -4.38 -18.89 -11.81
CA PRO A 188 -3.51 -19.00 -12.97
C PRO A 188 -2.75 -17.69 -13.22
N TYR A 189 -1.47 -17.79 -13.56
CA TYR A 189 -0.66 -16.60 -13.86
C TYR A 189 -1.27 -15.74 -14.96
N GLU A 190 -1.91 -16.36 -15.93
CA GLU A 190 -2.58 -15.72 -17.07
C GLU A 190 -3.74 -14.80 -16.65
N MET A 191 -4.27 -14.98 -15.44
CA MET A 191 -5.28 -14.10 -14.88
C MET A 191 -4.68 -12.89 -14.14
N ALA A 192 -3.40 -12.95 -13.78
CA ALA A 192 -2.73 -11.84 -13.14
C ALA A 192 -2.41 -10.75 -14.16
N LEU A 193 -2.67 -9.50 -13.80
CA LEU A 193 -2.22 -8.36 -14.60
C LEU A 193 -0.72 -8.18 -14.35
N ASP A 194 0.10 -8.59 -15.31
CA ASP A 194 1.53 -8.38 -15.29
C ASP A 194 1.85 -6.92 -15.70
N LEU A 195 2.44 -6.20 -14.76
CA LEU A 195 2.81 -4.79 -14.91
C LEU A 195 4.33 -4.61 -15.16
N GLY A 196 4.98 -5.70 -15.53
CA GLY A 196 6.39 -5.69 -15.88
C GLY A 196 7.32 -6.02 -14.71
N ARG A 197 8.60 -5.83 -14.96
CA ARG A 197 9.64 -6.15 -13.99
C ARG A 197 9.59 -5.23 -12.78
N GLU A 198 9.98 -5.77 -11.65
CA GLU A 198 10.17 -4.99 -10.43
C GLU A 198 11.15 -3.84 -10.67
N SER A 199 10.77 -2.65 -10.26
CA SER A 199 11.59 -1.44 -10.28
C SER A 199 11.30 -0.60 -9.04
N ALA A 200 12.21 0.30 -8.70
CA ALA A 200 12.00 1.25 -7.60
C ALA A 200 10.94 2.33 -7.93
N ASP A 201 10.68 2.56 -9.22
CA ASP A 201 9.70 3.56 -9.67
C ASP A 201 8.30 2.96 -9.76
N PRO A 202 7.35 3.33 -8.86
CA PRO A 202 5.98 2.84 -8.89
C PRO A 202 5.15 3.45 -10.02
N THR A 203 5.59 4.56 -10.63
CA THR A 203 4.83 5.27 -11.66
C THR A 203 4.85 4.56 -13.02
N LEU A 204 5.87 3.75 -13.30
CA LEU A 204 5.94 2.95 -14.53
C LEU A 204 4.79 1.91 -14.60
N PRO A 205 4.65 0.99 -13.62
CA PRO A 205 3.52 0.06 -13.63
C PRO A 205 2.17 0.77 -13.47
N ALA A 206 2.13 1.92 -12.78
CA ALA A 206 0.92 2.72 -12.65
C ALA A 206 0.44 3.29 -14.00
N THR A 207 1.35 3.74 -14.85
CA THR A 207 1.02 4.22 -16.20
C THR A 207 0.42 3.08 -17.05
N ALA A 208 1.03 1.90 -17.03
CA ALA A 208 0.52 0.72 -17.74
C ALA A 208 -0.85 0.27 -17.20
N PHE A 209 -1.04 0.28 -15.89
CA PHE A 209 -2.32 -0.01 -15.26
C PHE A 209 -3.39 1.01 -15.65
N LEU A 210 -3.08 2.32 -15.53
CA LEU A 210 -4.01 3.41 -15.87
C LEU A 210 -4.47 3.32 -17.32
N GLN A 211 -3.57 3.02 -18.26
CA GLN A 211 -3.91 2.84 -19.68
C GLN A 211 -4.97 1.73 -19.85
N LYS A 212 -4.76 0.57 -19.24
CA LYS A 212 -5.71 -0.55 -19.32
C LYS A 212 -7.05 -0.23 -18.65
N TYR A 213 -6.99 0.46 -17.52
CA TYR A 213 -8.18 0.89 -16.79
C TYR A 213 -9.00 1.92 -17.59
N CYS A 214 -8.35 2.91 -18.22
CA CYS A 214 -8.99 3.87 -19.10
C CYS A 214 -9.60 3.20 -20.34
N ALA A 215 -8.89 2.27 -20.98
CA ALA A 215 -9.41 1.51 -22.13
C ALA A 215 -10.69 0.73 -21.75
N TRP A 216 -10.71 0.10 -20.58
CA TRP A 216 -11.91 -0.55 -20.07
C TRP A 216 -13.07 0.44 -19.83
N ARG A 217 -12.82 1.57 -19.16
CA ARG A 217 -13.86 2.57 -18.87
C ARG A 217 -14.45 3.20 -20.12
N SER A 218 -13.63 3.47 -21.15
CA SER A 218 -14.08 4.04 -22.42
C SER A 218 -14.80 3.04 -23.33
N GLY A 219 -14.85 1.75 -22.94
CA GLY A 219 -15.40 0.69 -23.78
C GLY A 219 -14.58 0.43 -25.05
N ALA A 220 -13.30 0.81 -25.06
CA ALA A 220 -12.40 0.53 -26.17
C ALA A 220 -12.20 -0.99 -26.33
N ASP A 221 -11.84 -1.41 -27.55
CA ASP A 221 -11.51 -2.80 -27.83
C ASP A 221 -10.32 -3.24 -26.97
N VAL A 222 -10.61 -4.09 -25.99
CA VAL A 222 -9.61 -4.62 -25.06
C VAL A 222 -8.93 -5.81 -25.75
N PRO A 223 -7.59 -5.90 -25.70
CA PRO A 223 -6.86 -7.05 -26.22
C PRO A 223 -7.45 -8.38 -25.76
N PRO A 224 -7.41 -9.46 -26.56
CA PRO A 224 -8.02 -10.74 -26.21
C PRO A 224 -7.61 -11.31 -24.83
N GLY A 225 -6.37 -11.07 -24.42
CA GLY A 225 -5.85 -11.48 -23.11
C GLY A 225 -6.39 -10.66 -21.92
N ASP A 226 -6.93 -9.48 -22.18
CA ASP A 226 -7.47 -8.58 -21.14
C ASP A 226 -9.01 -8.65 -21.06
N LYS A 227 -9.65 -9.53 -21.81
CA LYS A 227 -11.12 -9.70 -21.78
C LYS A 227 -11.59 -10.15 -20.42
N GLY A 228 -12.52 -9.39 -19.84
CA GLY A 228 -13.09 -9.68 -18.52
C GLY A 228 -12.37 -9.00 -17.36
N LEU A 229 -11.19 -8.39 -17.55
CA LEU A 229 -10.52 -7.60 -16.50
C LEU A 229 -11.40 -6.48 -15.93
N GLY A 230 -12.38 -6.00 -16.70
CA GLY A 230 -13.34 -5.00 -16.22
C GLY A 230 -14.12 -5.43 -14.99
N ASP A 231 -14.53 -6.70 -14.92
CA ASP A 231 -15.23 -7.24 -13.75
C ASP A 231 -14.31 -7.30 -12.50
N TYR A 232 -12.99 -7.42 -12.71
CA TYR A 232 -12.00 -7.28 -11.66
C TYR A 232 -11.75 -5.80 -11.31
N PHE A 233 -11.68 -4.91 -12.29
CA PHE A 233 -11.49 -3.48 -12.06
C PHE A 233 -12.63 -2.86 -11.27
N ASP A 234 -13.87 -3.33 -11.45
CA ASP A 234 -15.04 -2.95 -10.64
C ASP A 234 -14.87 -3.30 -9.14
N MET A 235 -13.95 -4.20 -8.82
CA MET A 235 -13.67 -4.61 -7.43
C MET A 235 -12.54 -3.81 -6.77
N LEU A 236 -11.77 -3.03 -7.53
CA LEU A 236 -10.72 -2.17 -6.98
C LEU A 236 -11.32 -0.97 -6.24
N PRO A 237 -10.61 -0.37 -5.28
CA PRO A 237 -11.06 0.86 -4.65
C PRO A 237 -11.32 1.96 -5.69
N PRO A 238 -12.49 2.62 -5.65
CA PRO A 238 -12.81 3.69 -6.59
C PRO A 238 -11.80 4.85 -6.50
N PHE A 239 -11.67 5.60 -7.57
CA PHE A 239 -10.86 6.82 -7.61
C PHE A 239 -11.28 7.78 -6.47
N LEU A 240 -10.31 8.29 -5.72
CA LEU A 240 -10.49 9.15 -4.54
C LEU A 240 -11.43 8.55 -3.47
N SER A 241 -11.48 7.23 -3.35
CA SER A 241 -12.17 6.57 -2.23
C SER A 241 -11.51 6.89 -0.88
N ASN A 242 -12.26 6.69 0.20
CA ASN A 242 -11.72 6.86 1.55
C ASN A 242 -10.50 5.95 1.82
N ASP A 243 -10.42 4.79 1.15
CA ASP A 243 -9.30 3.88 1.29
C ASP A 243 -7.98 4.51 0.81
N CYS A 244 -8.00 5.28 -0.29
CA CYS A 244 -6.79 5.96 -0.78
C CYS A 244 -6.47 7.23 0.00
N LEU A 245 -7.46 7.94 0.52
CA LEU A 245 -7.26 9.19 1.28
C LEU A 245 -6.49 9.00 2.58
N GLY A 246 -6.41 7.77 3.10
CA GLY A 246 -5.58 7.43 4.26
C GLY A 246 -4.09 7.31 3.93
N SER A 247 -3.69 7.28 2.64
CA SER A 247 -2.29 7.26 2.21
C SER A 247 -1.69 8.67 2.18
N THR A 248 -0.43 8.80 2.58
CA THR A 248 0.28 10.09 2.60
C THR A 248 0.34 10.76 1.23
N ASP A 249 0.23 10.00 0.14
CA ASP A 249 0.17 10.55 -1.21
C ASP A 249 -1.01 11.50 -1.43
N PHE A 250 -2.10 11.33 -0.65
CA PHE A 250 -3.32 12.14 -0.71
C PHE A 250 -3.47 13.09 0.48
N PHE A 251 -2.50 13.11 1.40
CA PHE A 251 -2.52 14.03 2.52
C PHE A 251 -2.34 15.48 2.05
N ARG A 252 -3.06 16.39 2.72
CA ARG A 252 -2.81 17.83 2.64
C ARG A 252 -1.46 18.14 3.29
N ASP A 253 -0.87 19.28 2.93
CA ASP A 253 0.43 19.70 3.49
C ASP A 253 0.36 19.80 5.02
N SER A 254 -0.76 20.28 5.60
CA SER A 254 -0.98 20.34 7.05
C SER A 254 -0.90 18.95 7.70
N ALA A 255 -1.50 17.94 7.09
CA ALA A 255 -1.46 16.57 7.61
C ALA A 255 -0.07 15.94 7.47
N LEU A 256 0.66 16.24 6.37
CA LEU A 256 2.06 15.83 6.23
C LEU A 256 2.96 16.44 7.32
N ASP A 257 2.71 17.70 7.69
CA ASP A 257 3.43 18.34 8.81
C ASP A 257 3.04 17.71 10.16
N MET A 258 1.78 17.32 10.32
CA MET A 258 1.30 16.66 11.53
C MET A 258 1.90 15.27 11.77
N LEU A 259 2.43 14.59 10.74
CA LEU A 259 3.14 13.31 10.93
C LEU A 259 4.34 13.45 11.86
N GLN A 260 4.95 14.64 11.91
CA GLN A 260 6.22 14.88 12.62
C GLN A 260 7.30 13.85 12.23
N SER A 261 7.27 13.40 10.96
CA SER A 261 8.26 12.50 10.37
C SER A 261 8.81 13.12 9.09
N PRO A 262 9.93 13.86 9.17
CA PRO A 262 10.61 14.44 8.01
C PRO A 262 10.88 13.42 6.89
N MET A 263 11.28 12.20 7.25
CA MET A 263 11.57 11.12 6.29
C MET A 263 10.31 10.73 5.49
N VAL A 264 9.20 10.44 6.17
CA VAL A 264 7.94 10.06 5.49
C VAL A 264 7.43 11.21 4.63
N LYS A 265 7.53 12.44 5.14
CA LYS A 265 7.13 13.64 4.39
C LYS A 265 7.98 13.82 3.14
N GLU A 266 9.31 13.78 3.24
CA GLU A 266 10.23 13.97 2.11
C GLU A 266 10.00 12.90 1.05
N GLU A 267 9.90 11.64 1.45
CA GLU A 267 9.63 10.53 0.54
C GLU A 267 8.27 10.66 -0.17
N THR A 268 7.23 11.11 0.54
CA THR A 268 5.92 11.39 -0.05
C THR A 268 6.00 12.52 -1.08
N LEU A 269 6.70 13.61 -0.78
CA LEU A 269 6.86 14.72 -1.70
C LEU A 269 7.66 14.32 -2.95
N GLU A 270 8.69 13.49 -2.82
CA GLU A 270 9.43 12.94 -3.97
C GLU A 270 8.54 12.01 -4.83
N ARG A 271 7.67 11.21 -4.21
CA ARG A 271 6.69 10.37 -4.93
C ARG A 271 5.69 11.23 -5.71
N LYS A 272 5.11 12.27 -5.09
CA LYS A 272 4.22 13.22 -5.76
C LYS A 272 4.91 13.88 -6.95
N LYS A 273 6.15 14.29 -6.79
CA LYS A 273 6.96 14.88 -7.87
C LYS A 273 7.22 13.88 -9.02
N LEU A 274 7.52 12.62 -8.71
CA LEU A 274 7.67 11.58 -9.73
C LEU A 274 6.37 11.33 -10.51
N VAL A 275 5.23 11.31 -9.83
CA VAL A 275 3.91 11.18 -10.47
C VAL A 275 3.69 12.34 -11.43
N LYS A 276 3.91 13.59 -11.00
CA LYS A 276 3.77 14.78 -11.83
C LYS A 276 4.65 14.73 -13.09
N LEU A 277 5.95 14.44 -12.93
CA LEU A 277 6.88 14.34 -14.04
C LEU A 277 6.49 13.22 -15.02
N ARG A 278 5.98 12.10 -14.51
CA ARG A 278 5.50 10.98 -15.32
C ARG A 278 4.23 11.36 -16.07
N TYR A 279 3.31 12.05 -15.41
CA TYR A 279 2.08 12.53 -16.03
C TYR A 279 2.37 13.48 -17.19
N GLU A 280 3.16 14.53 -16.97
CA GLU A 280 3.53 15.53 -17.97
C GLU A 280 4.21 14.89 -19.20
N ARG A 281 5.12 13.95 -18.95
CA ARG A 281 5.90 13.32 -20.02
C ARG A 281 5.12 12.26 -20.81
N ASP A 282 4.42 11.35 -20.12
CA ASP A 282 3.92 10.12 -20.73
C ASP A 282 2.41 10.17 -20.99
N ILE A 283 1.62 10.88 -20.19
CA ILE A 283 0.16 10.89 -20.29
C ILE A 283 -0.34 12.13 -21.01
N GLU A 284 0.02 13.31 -20.56
CA GLU A 284 -0.42 14.56 -21.13
C GLU A 284 0.03 14.67 -22.60
N SER A 285 1.31 14.38 -22.89
CA SER A 285 1.86 14.39 -24.24
C SER A 285 1.16 13.39 -25.16
N MET A 286 0.88 12.18 -24.67
CA MET A 286 0.20 11.14 -25.45
C MET A 286 -1.29 11.43 -25.65
N SER A 287 -1.96 12.03 -24.69
CA SER A 287 -3.36 12.45 -24.81
C SER A 287 -3.54 13.54 -25.87
N GLN A 288 -2.54 14.38 -26.06
CA GLN A 288 -2.51 15.39 -27.13
C GLN A 288 -2.30 14.76 -28.52
N MET A 289 -1.54 13.65 -28.61
CA MET A 289 -1.25 12.96 -29.89
C MET A 289 -2.32 11.95 -30.30
N SER A 290 -2.94 11.29 -29.33
CA SER A 290 -3.94 10.23 -29.52
C SER A 290 -5.02 10.35 -28.46
N SER A 291 -6.18 10.89 -28.85
CA SER A 291 -7.27 11.20 -27.92
C SER A 291 -7.88 10.03 -27.16
N ASN A 292 -7.48 8.77 -27.47
CA ASN A 292 -8.18 7.59 -26.97
C ASN A 292 -7.40 6.76 -25.93
N LEU A 293 -6.11 7.04 -25.67
CA LEU A 293 -5.28 6.16 -24.85
C LEU A 293 -5.50 6.31 -23.34
N TYR A 294 -5.80 7.53 -22.89
CA TYR A 294 -5.99 7.83 -21.47
C TYR A 294 -7.29 8.63 -21.28
N GLN A 295 -8.43 8.02 -21.64
CA GLN A 295 -9.73 8.62 -21.41
C GLN A 295 -10.39 8.05 -20.18
N TRP A 296 -10.76 8.93 -19.26
CA TRP A 296 -11.50 8.63 -18.05
C TRP A 296 -12.89 9.28 -18.14
N ASP A 297 -13.92 8.44 -18.33
CA ASP A 297 -15.32 8.89 -18.50
C ASP A 297 -15.52 9.91 -19.62
N GLY A 298 -14.74 9.81 -20.72
CA GLY A 298 -14.83 10.68 -21.88
C GLY A 298 -13.92 11.92 -21.83
N GLU A 299 -13.21 12.14 -20.75
CA GLU A 299 -12.23 13.22 -20.59
C GLU A 299 -10.82 12.67 -20.48
N ALA A 300 -9.79 13.50 -20.70
CA ALA A 300 -8.41 13.09 -20.49
C ALA A 300 -8.14 12.79 -19.03
N ALA A 301 -7.44 11.68 -18.75
CA ALA A 301 -7.00 11.37 -17.41
C ALA A 301 -6.07 12.48 -16.88
N THR A 302 -6.19 12.77 -15.58
CA THR A 302 -5.42 13.83 -14.89
C THR A 302 -4.25 13.26 -14.09
N GLU A 303 -3.44 14.15 -13.52
CA GLU A 303 -2.36 13.77 -12.58
C GLU A 303 -2.90 12.97 -11.38
N GLU A 304 -4.07 13.36 -10.84
CA GLU A 304 -4.69 12.65 -9.72
C GLU A 304 -5.09 11.21 -10.08
N HIS A 305 -5.49 10.96 -11.33
CA HIS A 305 -5.77 9.60 -11.81
C HIS A 305 -4.49 8.75 -11.81
N LEU A 306 -3.35 9.31 -12.22
CA LEU A 306 -2.06 8.61 -12.13
C LEU A 306 -1.61 8.42 -10.68
N GLN A 307 -1.87 9.39 -9.81
CA GLN A 307 -1.60 9.28 -8.38
C GLN A 307 -2.40 8.12 -7.76
N TRP A 308 -3.71 8.05 -8.05
CA TRP A 308 -4.55 6.94 -7.64
C TRP A 308 -4.05 5.60 -8.19
N ALA A 309 -3.70 5.55 -9.48
CA ALA A 309 -3.12 4.35 -10.08
C ALA A 309 -1.82 3.94 -9.38
N SER A 310 -0.96 4.89 -9.03
CA SER A 310 0.28 4.62 -8.28
C SER A 310 -0.01 4.04 -6.90
N TRP A 311 -1.05 4.54 -6.21
CA TRP A 311 -1.48 3.98 -4.94
C TRP A 311 -2.07 2.55 -5.10
N ILE A 312 -2.86 2.26 -6.15
CA ILE A 312 -3.30 0.89 -6.44
C ILE A 312 -2.09 -0.05 -6.60
N ILE A 313 -1.02 0.41 -7.25
CA ILE A 313 0.20 -0.36 -7.42
C ILE A 313 0.90 -0.60 -6.07
N THR A 314 1.12 0.44 -5.28
CA THR A 314 1.86 0.31 -4.01
C THR A 314 1.08 -0.50 -2.97
N SER A 315 -0.25 -0.42 -2.97
CA SER A 315 -1.09 -1.07 -1.97
C SER A 315 -1.52 -2.50 -2.32
N ARG A 316 -1.51 -2.92 -3.60
CA ARG A 316 -2.12 -4.19 -4.04
C ARG A 316 -1.23 -5.09 -4.88
N VAL A 317 -0.17 -4.54 -5.47
CA VAL A 317 0.73 -5.33 -6.33
C VAL A 317 1.61 -6.24 -5.49
N LEU A 318 1.70 -7.49 -5.93
CA LEU A 318 2.63 -8.47 -5.38
C LEU A 318 3.85 -8.59 -6.29
N THR A 319 5.04 -8.58 -5.67
CA THR A 319 6.29 -8.89 -6.35
C THR A 319 6.49 -10.41 -6.36
N VAL A 320 6.43 -11.01 -7.54
CA VAL A 320 6.51 -12.47 -7.71
C VAL A 320 7.71 -12.82 -8.58
N GLN A 321 8.50 -13.78 -8.12
CA GLN A 321 9.65 -14.27 -8.88
C GLN A 321 9.23 -14.83 -10.23
N GLY A 322 10.00 -14.49 -11.26
CA GLY A 322 9.89 -15.05 -12.61
C GLY A 322 10.23 -16.55 -12.68
N PRO A 323 10.42 -17.09 -13.89
CA PRO A 323 10.85 -18.48 -14.10
C PRO A 323 12.09 -18.87 -13.26
N PRO A 324 12.31 -20.16 -12.99
CA PRO A 324 13.42 -20.62 -12.14
C PRO A 324 14.82 -20.13 -12.58
N GLU A 325 14.99 -19.96 -13.88
CA GLU A 325 16.22 -19.49 -14.52
C GLU A 325 16.39 -17.97 -14.51
N SER A 326 15.35 -17.23 -14.13
CA SER A 326 15.39 -15.77 -14.09
C SER A 326 15.86 -15.25 -12.73
N SER A 327 16.59 -14.15 -12.75
CA SER A 327 16.99 -13.40 -11.55
C SER A 327 16.06 -12.22 -11.22
N PHE A 328 15.00 -12.04 -12.03
CA PHE A 328 14.07 -10.92 -11.86
C PHE A 328 12.74 -11.36 -11.29
N SER A 329 12.04 -10.40 -10.70
CA SER A 329 10.66 -10.52 -10.25
C SER A 329 9.75 -9.63 -11.09
N ASN A 330 8.48 -10.02 -11.21
CA ASN A 330 7.45 -9.23 -11.87
C ASN A 330 6.48 -8.65 -10.84
N ARG A 331 5.93 -7.49 -11.16
CA ARG A 331 4.85 -6.85 -10.41
C ARG A 331 3.50 -7.29 -10.95
N LEU A 332 2.75 -7.98 -10.11
CA LEU A 332 1.47 -8.58 -10.50
C LEU A 332 0.34 -8.03 -9.64
N LEU A 333 -0.75 -7.56 -10.28
CA LEU A 333 -2.06 -7.49 -9.64
C LEU A 333 -2.73 -8.86 -9.83
N ILE A 334 -3.02 -9.55 -8.72
CA ILE A 334 -3.51 -10.91 -8.74
C ILE A 334 -4.93 -10.92 -8.18
N PRO A 335 -5.96 -11.07 -9.06
CA PRO A 335 -7.35 -11.05 -8.63
C PRO A 335 -7.61 -12.01 -7.48
N LEU A 336 -8.45 -11.62 -6.53
CA LEU A 336 -8.80 -12.35 -5.31
C LEU A 336 -7.67 -12.39 -4.25
N ILE A 337 -6.40 -12.58 -4.63
CA ILE A 337 -5.28 -12.56 -3.66
C ILE A 337 -5.04 -11.14 -3.15
N ASP A 338 -5.12 -10.14 -4.02
CA ASP A 338 -5.00 -8.72 -3.66
C ASP A 338 -6.17 -8.17 -2.82
N MET A 339 -7.23 -8.98 -2.66
CA MET A 339 -8.41 -8.67 -1.83
C MET A 339 -8.31 -9.23 -0.41
N CYS A 340 -7.30 -10.06 -0.12
CA CYS A 340 -7.00 -10.49 1.24
C CYS A 340 -6.50 -9.31 2.07
N ASN A 341 -7.08 -9.09 3.24
CA ASN A 341 -6.65 -8.03 4.15
C ASN A 341 -5.33 -8.35 4.85
N HIS A 342 -4.77 -7.36 5.52
CA HIS A 342 -3.55 -7.52 6.30
C HIS A 342 -3.82 -8.09 7.69
N SER A 343 -3.04 -9.10 8.04
CA SER A 343 -2.80 -9.47 9.44
C SER A 343 -1.32 -9.84 9.62
N ARG A 344 -0.64 -9.15 10.50
CA ARG A 344 0.77 -9.43 10.82
C ARG A 344 0.98 -10.85 11.32
N GLU A 345 -0.01 -11.40 12.00
CA GLU A 345 -0.01 -12.75 12.57
C GLU A 345 -0.52 -13.81 11.60
N SER A 346 -0.85 -13.42 10.36
CA SER A 346 -1.34 -14.39 9.38
C SER A 346 -0.29 -15.49 9.14
N PRO A 347 -0.67 -16.75 9.33
CA PRO A 347 0.22 -17.89 9.10
C PRO A 347 0.22 -18.35 7.65
N HIS A 348 -0.60 -17.72 6.78
CA HIS A 348 -0.78 -18.17 5.40
C HIS A 348 0.44 -17.81 4.55
N ILE A 349 0.74 -18.68 3.57
CA ILE A 349 1.94 -18.59 2.76
C ILE A 349 1.56 -18.26 1.31
N LEU A 350 2.11 -17.17 0.80
CA LEU A 350 2.07 -16.86 -0.62
C LEU A 350 3.14 -17.67 -1.36
N THR A 351 2.77 -18.33 -2.45
CA THR A 351 3.69 -19.15 -3.27
C THR A 351 3.28 -19.12 -4.74
N GLY A 352 4.22 -19.44 -5.60
CA GLY A 352 4.03 -19.45 -7.06
C GLY A 352 5.16 -18.70 -7.77
N ARG A 353 5.08 -18.70 -9.11
CA ARG A 353 6.02 -17.99 -9.98
C ARG A 353 5.29 -17.29 -11.11
N ALA A 354 5.80 -16.14 -11.52
CA ALA A 354 5.32 -15.38 -12.66
C ALA A 354 5.83 -16.02 -13.96
N MET A 355 5.13 -17.05 -14.43
CA MET A 355 5.48 -17.77 -15.65
C MET A 355 4.24 -18.43 -16.27
N PRO A 356 4.18 -18.58 -17.61
CA PRO A 356 3.08 -19.26 -18.28
C PRO A 356 2.79 -20.64 -17.69
N GLY A 357 1.51 -20.95 -17.47
CA GLY A 357 1.06 -22.20 -16.83
C GLY A 357 1.34 -22.25 -15.32
N GLY A 358 1.90 -21.19 -14.72
CA GLY A 358 2.14 -21.11 -13.29
C GLY A 358 0.84 -20.90 -12.50
N LEU A 359 0.84 -21.33 -11.23
CA LEU A 359 -0.24 -21.07 -10.28
C LEU A 359 0.29 -20.21 -9.14
N LEU A 360 -0.42 -19.09 -8.89
CA LEU A 360 -0.17 -18.20 -7.77
C LEU A 360 -1.12 -18.59 -6.64
N LYS A 361 -0.60 -18.88 -5.45
CA LYS A 361 -1.37 -19.55 -4.39
C LYS A 361 -1.24 -18.86 -3.05
N VAL A 362 -2.32 -18.93 -2.29
CA VAL A 362 -2.32 -18.76 -0.84
C VAL A 362 -2.54 -20.14 -0.21
N VAL A 363 -1.61 -20.59 0.61
CA VAL A 363 -1.62 -21.89 1.28
C VAL A 363 -1.92 -21.71 2.77
N ALA A 364 -2.79 -22.55 3.32
CA ALA A 364 -3.18 -22.50 4.72
C ALA A 364 -2.02 -22.88 5.64
N GLY A 365 -1.58 -21.97 6.50
CA GLY A 365 -0.56 -22.23 7.53
C GLY A 365 -1.13 -22.88 8.81
N VAL A 366 -2.45 -22.79 8.99
CA VAL A 366 -3.25 -23.42 10.05
C VAL A 366 -4.56 -23.90 9.47
N ASP A 367 -5.32 -24.69 10.26
CA ASP A 367 -6.71 -25.00 9.90
C ASP A 367 -7.57 -23.73 9.93
N VAL A 368 -8.39 -23.53 8.88
CA VAL A 368 -9.30 -22.42 8.71
C VAL A 368 -10.73 -22.92 8.79
N LYS A 369 -11.60 -22.22 9.49
CA LYS A 369 -13.02 -22.56 9.58
C LYS A 369 -13.87 -21.81 8.57
N ALA A 370 -14.97 -22.42 8.15
CA ALA A 370 -15.98 -21.69 7.38
C ALA A 370 -16.43 -20.43 8.14
N GLY A 371 -16.46 -19.29 7.43
CA GLY A 371 -16.76 -17.98 8.00
C GLY A 371 -15.54 -17.19 8.45
N ASP A 372 -14.36 -17.79 8.57
CA ASP A 372 -13.14 -17.05 8.94
C ASP A 372 -12.67 -16.12 7.80
N ALA A 373 -12.11 -14.99 8.18
CA ALA A 373 -11.39 -14.11 7.25
C ALA A 373 -10.08 -14.78 6.78
N ILE A 374 -9.77 -14.60 5.51
CA ILE A 374 -8.48 -15.00 4.93
C ILE A 374 -7.62 -13.75 4.79
N ASP A 375 -6.71 -13.59 5.73
CA ASP A 375 -5.75 -12.48 5.74
C ASP A 375 -4.37 -12.96 5.29
N ILE A 376 -3.55 -12.05 4.78
CA ILE A 376 -2.15 -12.29 4.44
C ILE A 376 -1.25 -11.28 5.15
N CYS A 377 0.01 -11.63 5.36
CA CYS A 377 0.96 -10.73 5.98
C CYS A 377 1.64 -9.85 4.93
N TYR A 378 1.26 -8.56 4.87
CA TYR A 378 1.87 -7.61 3.94
C TYR A 378 3.32 -7.32 4.35
N GLY A 379 4.20 -7.11 3.35
CA GLY A 379 5.60 -6.82 3.60
C GLY A 379 6.36 -7.90 4.39
N GLY A 380 5.83 -9.13 4.46
CA GLY A 380 6.47 -10.24 5.17
C GLY A 380 6.68 -10.02 6.67
N GLY A 381 5.92 -9.10 7.29
CA GLY A 381 5.95 -8.81 8.73
C GLY A 381 7.13 -7.94 9.19
N VAL A 382 7.95 -7.45 8.26
CA VAL A 382 9.11 -6.59 8.58
C VAL A 382 8.81 -5.10 8.45
N GLU A 383 7.69 -4.75 7.83
CA GLU A 383 7.27 -3.38 7.62
C GLU A 383 6.67 -2.76 8.90
N GLY A 384 6.92 -1.46 9.09
CA GLY A 384 6.35 -0.65 10.17
C GLY A 384 5.24 0.27 9.65
N ASN A 385 4.66 1.03 10.58
CA ASN A 385 3.60 1.97 10.24
C ASN A 385 4.04 3.14 9.36
N ASP A 386 5.33 3.40 9.25
CA ASP A 386 5.90 4.30 8.25
C ASP A 386 5.53 3.85 6.82
N ARG A 387 5.57 2.55 6.54
CA ARG A 387 5.16 1.97 5.26
C ARG A 387 3.66 1.79 5.14
N PHE A 388 2.98 1.36 6.21
CA PHE A 388 1.54 1.13 6.15
C PHE A 388 0.75 2.42 5.86
N VAL A 389 1.10 3.55 6.49
CA VAL A 389 0.45 4.83 6.20
C VAL A 389 0.81 5.35 4.81
N GLN A 390 2.04 5.12 4.35
CA GLN A 390 2.53 5.64 3.09
C GLN A 390 2.03 4.84 1.88
N ASP A 391 2.12 3.50 1.94
CA ASP A 391 1.88 2.64 0.78
C ASP A 391 0.45 2.10 0.73
N TYR A 392 -0.17 1.87 1.88
CA TYR A 392 -1.49 1.21 1.96
C TYR A 392 -2.62 2.14 2.38
N GLY A 393 -2.33 3.22 3.10
CA GLY A 393 -3.35 4.16 3.57
C GLY A 393 -4.05 3.74 4.85
N PHE A 394 -3.43 2.89 5.67
CA PHE A 394 -3.90 2.52 7.00
C PHE A 394 -2.75 2.37 8.00
N LEU A 395 -3.08 2.28 9.27
CA LEU A 395 -2.12 1.97 10.34
C LEU A 395 -2.40 0.57 10.90
N ASP A 396 -1.36 -0.27 10.92
CA ASP A 396 -1.43 -1.54 11.64
C ASP A 396 -1.43 -1.26 13.15
N SER A 397 -2.54 -1.59 13.81
CA SER A 397 -2.74 -1.34 15.24
C SER A 397 -1.87 -2.22 16.15
N SER A 398 -1.15 -3.19 15.58
CA SER A 398 -0.28 -4.05 16.38
C SER A 398 0.86 -3.23 17.01
N PRO A 399 1.18 -3.46 18.29
CA PRO A 399 2.29 -2.77 18.94
C PRO A 399 3.64 -2.99 18.23
N GLU A 400 3.80 -4.10 17.52
CA GLU A 400 5.04 -4.41 16.79
C GLU A 400 5.25 -3.49 15.57
N ALA A 401 4.18 -3.07 14.87
CA ALA A 401 4.28 -2.14 13.74
C ALA A 401 4.87 -0.78 14.15
N TYR A 402 4.42 -0.23 15.26
CA TYR A 402 5.00 1.00 15.83
C TYR A 402 6.40 0.78 16.40
N LYS A 403 6.64 -0.37 17.02
CA LYS A 403 7.96 -0.72 17.59
C LYS A 403 9.03 -0.90 16.53
N ILE A 404 8.67 -1.37 15.33
CA ILE A 404 9.59 -1.44 14.18
C ILE A 404 10.08 -0.04 13.84
N VAL A 405 9.17 0.94 13.69
CA VAL A 405 9.54 2.35 13.42
C VAL A 405 10.37 2.90 14.57
N ALA A 406 9.92 2.76 15.81
CA ALA A 406 10.65 3.26 16.98
C ALA A 406 12.07 2.67 17.10
N LYS A 407 12.27 1.39 16.75
CA LYS A 407 13.60 0.78 16.71
C LYS A 407 14.47 1.35 15.58
N LYS A 408 13.90 1.67 14.41
CA LYS A 408 14.62 2.36 13.32
C LYS A 408 15.14 3.72 13.83
N LEU A 409 14.26 4.51 14.45
CA LEU A 409 14.60 5.84 14.99
C LEU A 409 15.64 5.80 16.12
N LEU A 410 15.62 4.77 16.95
CA LEU A 410 16.57 4.60 18.05
C LEU A 410 17.89 3.89 17.63
N GLY A 411 18.10 3.64 16.34
CA GLY A 411 19.27 2.92 15.85
C GLY A 411 19.36 1.45 16.32
N LYS A 412 18.24 0.89 16.83
CA LYS A 412 18.15 -0.48 17.36
C LYS A 412 17.55 -1.47 16.36
N GLY A 413 17.18 -0.98 15.16
CA GLY A 413 16.54 -1.78 14.11
C GLY A 413 17.53 -2.62 13.30
N ARG A 414 17.06 -3.78 12.82
CA ARG A 414 17.76 -4.59 11.80
C ARG A 414 17.35 -4.15 10.38
N SER A 415 16.97 -2.88 10.20
CA SER A 415 16.49 -2.40 8.90
C SER A 415 17.56 -2.56 7.82
N ILE A 416 17.13 -2.95 6.62
CA ILE A 416 17.95 -3.05 5.42
C ILE A 416 18.42 -1.66 4.99
N ALA A 417 17.56 -0.64 5.14
CA ALA A 417 17.91 0.77 5.01
C ALA A 417 18.22 1.34 6.40
N LYS A 418 19.49 1.52 6.68
CA LYS A 418 19.93 2.17 7.93
C LYS A 418 19.82 3.67 7.76
N MET A 419 19.00 4.29 8.61
CA MET A 419 19.04 5.74 8.79
C MET A 419 20.41 6.16 9.33
N THR A 420 20.91 7.29 8.85
CA THR A 420 22.08 7.94 9.45
C THR A 420 21.75 8.47 10.84
N ALA A 421 22.76 8.72 11.67
CA ALA A 421 22.55 9.30 12.98
C ALA A 421 21.87 10.68 12.90
N ALA A 422 22.19 11.47 11.87
CA ALA A 422 21.58 12.78 11.64
C ALA A 422 20.10 12.67 11.27
N GLU A 423 19.72 11.72 10.42
CA GLU A 423 18.31 11.46 10.10
C GLU A 423 17.53 10.99 11.32
N GLN A 424 18.10 10.09 12.14
CA GLN A 424 17.48 9.64 13.39
C GLN A 424 17.27 10.79 14.37
N GLU A 425 18.27 11.66 14.53
CA GLU A 425 18.18 12.84 15.39
C GLU A 425 17.09 13.81 14.90
N LEU A 426 17.04 14.08 13.59
CA LEU A 426 16.03 14.95 13.00
C LEU A 426 14.61 14.42 13.23
N GLU A 427 14.39 13.13 13.04
CA GLU A 427 13.09 12.47 13.29
C GLU A 427 12.69 12.57 14.77
N LEU A 428 13.62 12.28 15.68
CA LEU A 428 13.35 12.36 17.12
C LEU A 428 13.03 13.78 17.58
N LEU A 429 13.79 14.79 17.11
CA LEU A 429 13.53 16.19 17.40
C LEU A 429 12.16 16.64 16.85
N SER A 430 11.81 16.19 15.65
CA SER A 430 10.50 16.49 15.06
C SER A 430 9.35 15.92 15.91
N LEU A 431 9.47 14.68 16.38
CA LEU A 431 8.49 14.04 17.26
C LEU A 431 8.38 14.72 18.64
N GLU A 432 9.46 15.36 19.13
CA GLU A 432 9.48 16.11 20.38
C GLU A 432 8.83 17.51 20.26
N GLY A 433 8.42 17.92 19.05
CA GLY A 433 7.77 19.21 18.79
C GLY A 433 6.41 19.39 19.48
N THR A 434 5.75 18.29 19.90
CA THR A 434 4.53 18.30 20.71
C THR A 434 4.61 17.22 21.78
N THR A 435 3.87 17.39 22.88
CA THR A 435 3.72 16.37 23.91
C THR A 435 2.68 15.31 23.49
N LEU A 436 2.65 14.18 24.18
CA LEU A 436 1.66 13.13 23.92
C LEU A 436 0.25 13.60 24.29
N GLU A 437 0.11 14.35 25.36
CA GLU A 437 -1.15 14.91 25.86
C GLU A 437 -1.73 15.95 24.87
N GLU A 438 -0.88 16.77 24.25
CA GLU A 438 -1.28 17.69 23.18
C GLU A 438 -1.78 16.91 21.96
N ASP A 439 -1.07 15.86 21.55
CA ASP A 439 -1.44 15.03 20.40
C ASP A 439 -2.79 14.31 20.62
N GLU A 440 -3.00 13.74 21.81
CA GLU A 440 -4.26 13.09 22.19
C GLU A 440 -5.43 14.08 22.21
N SER A 441 -5.19 15.30 22.70
CA SER A 441 -6.17 16.39 22.67
C SER A 441 -6.53 16.83 21.26
N LEU A 442 -5.54 16.94 20.37
CA LEU A 442 -5.76 17.25 18.96
C LEU A 442 -6.55 16.14 18.27
N LEU A 443 -6.21 14.88 18.50
CA LEU A 443 -6.88 13.72 17.92
C LEU A 443 -8.37 13.67 18.32
N ALA A 444 -8.68 13.97 19.58
CA ALA A 444 -10.06 13.99 20.08
C ALA A 444 -10.96 15.00 19.36
N ASN A 445 -10.38 16.09 18.82
CA ASN A 445 -11.09 17.17 18.15
C ASN A 445 -10.95 17.13 16.62
N CYS A 446 -10.18 16.19 16.07
CA CYS A 446 -9.90 16.11 14.65
C CYS A 446 -10.97 15.31 13.92
N SER A 447 -11.53 15.88 12.83
CA SER A 447 -12.53 15.22 11.96
C SER A 447 -11.97 14.77 10.62
N GLU A 448 -10.85 15.32 10.19
CA GLU A 448 -10.26 15.08 8.88
C GLU A 448 -9.48 13.76 8.86
N ILE A 449 -9.66 12.96 7.81
CA ILE A 449 -9.09 11.60 7.70
C ILE A 449 -7.57 11.63 7.76
N ASP A 450 -6.95 12.49 6.94
CA ASP A 450 -5.50 12.61 6.80
C ASP A 450 -4.84 13.12 8.08
N GLU A 451 -5.44 14.12 8.74
CA GLU A 451 -4.93 14.65 10.00
C GLU A 451 -5.06 13.64 11.15
N ARG A 452 -6.18 12.91 11.21
CA ARG A 452 -6.36 11.82 12.18
C ARG A 452 -5.31 10.72 11.98
N ALA A 453 -5.09 10.29 10.73
CA ALA A 453 -4.09 9.27 10.42
C ALA A 453 -2.67 9.74 10.82
N ALA A 454 -2.34 11.02 10.59
CA ALA A 454 -1.07 11.60 11.01
C ALA A 454 -0.92 11.64 12.55
N LEU A 455 -1.97 12.02 13.26
CA LEU A 455 -1.98 12.05 14.73
C LEU A 455 -1.85 10.64 15.33
N ASP A 456 -2.63 9.67 14.85
CA ASP A 456 -2.54 8.28 15.30
C ASP A 456 -1.15 7.67 15.04
N TYR A 457 -0.55 7.99 13.87
CA TYR A 457 0.81 7.59 13.54
C TYR A 457 1.81 8.09 14.58
N ARG A 458 1.87 9.41 14.83
CA ARG A 458 2.86 9.98 15.73
C ARG A 458 2.64 9.60 17.20
N ILE A 459 1.38 9.53 17.66
CA ILE A 459 1.03 9.06 19.01
C ILE A 459 1.53 7.64 19.23
N GLY A 460 1.26 6.75 18.26
CA GLY A 460 1.69 5.36 18.34
C GLY A 460 3.21 5.22 18.40
N ILE A 461 3.97 6.03 17.62
CA ILE A 461 5.43 6.02 17.64
C ILE A 461 5.97 6.58 18.96
N LYS A 462 5.47 7.71 19.46
CA LYS A 462 5.86 8.27 20.76
C LYS A 462 5.68 7.27 21.89
N ASN A 463 4.53 6.60 21.90
CA ASN A 463 4.25 5.53 22.86
C ASN A 463 5.23 4.35 22.73
N ALA A 464 5.58 3.93 21.51
CA ALA A 464 6.54 2.87 21.28
C ALA A 464 7.96 3.26 21.71
N ILE A 465 8.40 4.48 21.43
CA ILE A 465 9.68 5.02 21.88
C ILE A 465 9.74 5.05 23.42
N ARG A 466 8.70 5.56 24.09
CA ARG A 466 8.60 5.60 25.54
C ARG A 466 8.78 4.22 26.16
N ARG A 467 8.10 3.19 25.60
CA ARG A 467 8.23 1.79 26.06
C ARG A 467 9.61 1.17 25.82
N LEU A 468 10.36 1.66 24.82
CA LEU A 468 11.70 1.14 24.49
C LEU A 468 12.82 1.85 25.28
N ARG A 469 12.55 3.06 25.83
CA ARG A 469 13.48 3.84 26.66
C ARG A 469 13.32 3.54 28.17
N GLY A 470 12.09 3.25 28.62
CA GLY A 470 11.72 2.96 30.01
C GLY A 470 11.69 1.50 30.33
#